data_c0793ec094055571a4bc9bc7d13440a4
#
_entry.id   c0793ec094055571a4bc9bc7d13440a4
#
_cell.length_a   1.000
_cell.length_b   1.000
_cell.length_c   1.000
_cell.angle_alpha   90.00
_cell.angle_beta   90.00
_cell.angle_gamma   90.00
#
_symmetry.space_group_name_H-M   'P 1'
#
loop_
_entity.id
_entity.type
_entity.pdbx_description
1 polymer ?
#
loop_
_entity_poly.entity_id
_entity_poly.type
_entity_poly.pdbx_seq_one_letter_code
_entity_poly.pdbx_strand_id
1 'polypeptide(L)'
;FFQAHEELKKTELHSFEEQLHFIIDYILDVLSKNHSLLLFIAKNLAWGVFKGAFDEQMPDEDYHFYDSYLQLLSKSSVTYKNPELMLFTIIELVGATCYSCILYQQPVSLDEYKPYLHKSIDRILESFSEGPGNTISKTGHTI
;
A
#
# COMPACT_ATOMS: atom_id res chain seq x y z
N PHE A 1 -4.30 10.27 4.67
CA PHE A 1 -3.23 9.98 3.73
C PHE A 1 -2.32 11.18 3.49
N PHE A 2 -2.91 12.36 3.37
CA PHE A 2 -2.11 13.55 3.18
C PHE A 2 -1.19 13.80 4.38
N GLN A 3 -1.69 13.56 5.57
CA GLN A 3 -0.87 13.72 6.77
C GLN A 3 0.29 12.72 6.78
N ALA A 4 0.04 11.51 6.31
CA ALA A 4 1.11 10.52 6.25
C ALA A 4 2.20 10.99 5.31
N HIS A 5 1.80 11.60 4.20
CA HIS A 5 2.77 12.10 3.25
C HIS A 5 3.61 13.23 3.84
N GLU A 6 2.99 14.10 4.62
CA GLU A 6 3.72 15.19 5.25
C GLU A 6 4.66 14.67 6.33
N GLU A 7 4.21 13.70 7.12
CA GLU A 7 5.08 13.12 8.12
C GLU A 7 6.26 12.44 7.47
N LEU A 8 6.04 11.80 6.35
CA LEU A 8 7.09 11.13 5.62
C LEU A 8 8.19 12.11 5.21
N LYS A 9 7.79 13.27 4.73
CA LYS A 9 8.77 14.27 4.35
C LYS A 9 9.66 14.67 5.51
N LYS A 10 9.09 14.70 6.70
CA LYS A 10 9.84 15.11 7.88
C LYS A 10 10.80 14.05 8.36
N THR A 11 10.48 12.79 8.13
CA THR A 11 11.30 11.70 8.64
C THR A 11 12.48 11.36 7.75
N GLU A 12 12.50 11.90 6.52
CA GLU A 12 13.61 11.68 5.62
C GLU A 12 13.87 10.22 5.32
N LEU A 13 12.81 9.46 5.17
CA LEU A 13 12.95 8.10 4.68
C LEU A 13 13.36 8.16 3.22
N HIS A 14 14.19 7.22 2.79
CA HIS A 14 14.87 7.39 1.53
C HIS A 14 14.38 6.49 0.41
N SER A 15 14.07 5.23 0.69
CA SER A 15 13.66 4.34 -0.38
C SER A 15 12.17 4.33 -0.53
N PHE A 16 11.72 3.98 -1.74
CA PHE A 16 10.30 3.81 -2.00
C PHE A 16 9.71 2.76 -1.06
N GLU A 17 10.45 1.67 -0.89
CA GLU A 17 9.96 0.56 -0.10
C GLU A 17 9.76 0.95 1.36
N GLU A 18 10.71 1.67 1.92
CA GLU A 18 10.58 2.14 3.29
C GLU A 18 9.43 3.11 3.45
N GLN A 19 9.27 3.99 2.49
CA GLN A 19 8.19 4.95 2.54
C GLN A 19 6.83 4.29 2.43
N LEU A 20 6.74 3.26 1.59
CA LEU A 20 5.49 2.54 1.45
C LEU A 20 5.10 1.86 2.75
N HIS A 21 6.06 1.19 3.40
CA HIS A 21 5.78 0.54 4.68
C HIS A 21 5.36 1.56 5.74
N PHE A 22 6.02 2.70 5.75
CA PHE A 22 5.68 3.75 6.70
C PHE A 22 4.26 4.25 6.50
N ILE A 23 3.89 4.50 5.26
CA ILE A 23 2.55 5.01 4.96
C ILE A 23 1.49 3.99 5.35
N ILE A 24 1.76 2.73 5.06
CA ILE A 24 0.80 1.67 5.42
C ILE A 24 0.61 1.62 6.93
N ASP A 25 1.70 1.66 7.69
CA ASP A 25 1.59 1.65 9.15
C ASP A 25 0.83 2.86 9.66
N TYR A 26 1.08 4.01 9.07
CA TYR A 26 0.38 5.22 9.49
C TYR A 26 -1.13 5.08 9.26
N ILE A 27 -1.50 4.60 8.08
CA ILE A 27 -2.91 4.44 7.76
C ILE A 27 -3.56 3.42 8.69
N LEU A 28 -2.89 2.31 8.95
CA LEU A 28 -3.42 1.30 9.83
C LEU A 28 -3.62 1.83 11.23
N ASP A 29 -2.69 2.66 11.70
CA ASP A 29 -2.83 3.26 13.01
C ASP A 29 -4.05 4.15 13.08
N VAL A 30 -4.27 4.95 12.05
CA VAL A 30 -5.46 5.80 12.00
C VAL A 30 -6.72 4.97 12.00
N LEU A 31 -6.76 3.92 11.19
CA LEU A 31 -7.95 3.09 11.08
C LEU A 31 -8.22 2.30 12.35
N SER A 32 -7.17 1.89 13.04
CA SER A 32 -7.36 1.14 14.29
C SER A 32 -7.95 2.02 15.39
N LYS A 33 -7.79 3.31 15.27
CA LYS A 33 -8.32 4.26 16.24
C LYS A 33 -9.63 4.89 15.80
N ASN A 34 -10.09 4.59 14.59
CA ASN A 34 -11.30 5.19 14.06
C ASN A 34 -12.09 4.13 13.30
N HIS A 35 -12.83 3.33 14.05
CA HIS A 35 -13.56 2.21 13.47
C HIS A 35 -14.66 2.67 12.51
N SER A 36 -15.23 3.84 12.74
CA SER A 36 -16.24 4.35 11.81
C SER A 36 -15.65 4.58 10.43
N LEU A 37 -14.45 5.13 10.38
CA LEU A 37 -13.77 5.35 9.11
C LEU A 37 -13.42 4.02 8.47
N LEU A 38 -12.95 3.07 9.27
CA LEU A 38 -12.64 1.75 8.75
C LEU A 38 -13.86 1.10 8.12
N LEU A 39 -15.00 1.16 8.81
CA LEU A 39 -16.22 0.57 8.30
C LEU A 39 -16.66 1.25 7.00
N PHE A 40 -16.55 2.57 6.95
CA PHE A 40 -16.92 3.30 5.75
C PHE A 40 -16.06 2.86 4.56
N ILE A 41 -14.76 2.79 4.78
CA ILE A 41 -13.84 2.40 3.72
C ILE A 41 -14.10 0.98 3.26
N ALA A 42 -14.30 0.07 4.21
CA ALA A 42 -14.50 -1.33 3.87
C ALA A 42 -15.78 -1.51 3.06
N LYS A 43 -16.82 -0.76 3.38
CA LYS A 43 -18.08 -0.89 2.67
C LYS A 43 -18.01 -0.37 1.26
N ASN A 44 -17.19 0.64 1.04
CA ASN A 44 -17.20 1.34 -0.24
C ASN A 44 -15.95 1.11 -1.05
N LEU A 45 -15.07 0.24 -0.61
CA LEU A 45 -13.77 0.11 -1.22
C LEU A 45 -13.77 -0.96 -2.31
N ALA A 46 -13.94 -0.53 -3.53
CA ALA A 46 -13.55 -1.29 -4.70
C ALA A 46 -12.50 -0.47 -5.40
N TRP A 47 -11.59 -1.13 -6.10
CA TRP A 47 -10.46 -0.42 -6.68
C TRP A 47 -10.88 0.76 -7.54
N GLY A 48 -11.85 0.56 -8.42
CA GLY A 48 -12.29 1.64 -9.29
C GLY A 48 -12.90 2.79 -8.53
N VAL A 49 -13.72 2.47 -7.53
CA VAL A 49 -14.35 3.50 -6.72
C VAL A 49 -13.32 4.22 -5.87
N PHE A 50 -12.40 3.46 -5.28
CA PHE A 50 -11.35 4.04 -4.46
C PHE A 50 -10.53 5.04 -5.26
N LYS A 51 -10.07 4.62 -6.42
CA LYS A 51 -9.23 5.46 -7.25
C LYS A 51 -9.98 6.70 -7.71
N GLY A 52 -11.21 6.50 -8.17
CA GLY A 52 -12.02 7.62 -8.63
C GLY A 52 -12.35 8.60 -7.52
N ALA A 53 -12.73 8.08 -6.36
CA ALA A 53 -13.09 8.93 -5.25
C ALA A 53 -11.91 9.78 -4.80
N PHE A 54 -10.73 9.18 -4.76
CA PHE A 54 -9.56 9.94 -4.38
C PHE A 54 -9.25 11.05 -5.37
N ASP A 55 -9.32 10.72 -6.66
CA ASP A 55 -9.03 11.71 -7.68
C ASP A 55 -10.05 12.83 -7.70
N GLU A 56 -11.32 12.50 -7.45
CA GLU A 56 -12.38 13.48 -7.50
C GLU A 56 -12.48 14.31 -6.23
N GLN A 57 -12.24 13.67 -5.09
CA GLN A 57 -12.38 14.37 -3.82
C GLN A 57 -11.16 15.17 -3.45
N MET A 58 -10.09 14.98 -4.19
CA MET A 58 -8.90 15.78 -4.01
C MET A 58 -8.73 16.60 -5.27
N PRO A 59 -9.62 17.55 -5.48
CA PRO A 59 -9.61 18.31 -6.74
C PRO A 59 -8.42 19.26 -6.85
N ASP A 60 -7.71 19.42 -5.76
CA ASP A 60 -6.51 20.24 -5.81
C ASP A 60 -5.56 19.63 -6.82
N GLU A 61 -5.26 20.36 -7.84
CA GLU A 61 -4.43 19.90 -8.92
C GLU A 61 -3.05 19.50 -8.44
N ASP A 62 -2.66 20.02 -7.32
CA ASP A 62 -1.31 19.78 -6.83
C ASP A 62 -1.18 18.44 -6.13
N TYR A 63 -2.29 17.72 -5.94
CA TYR A 63 -2.18 16.48 -5.20
C TYR A 63 -3.17 15.46 -5.71
N HIS A 64 -2.64 14.41 -6.33
CA HIS A 64 -3.40 13.25 -6.77
C HIS A 64 -2.75 12.02 -6.17
N PHE A 65 -3.58 11.17 -5.60
CA PHE A 65 -3.06 10.00 -4.92
C PHE A 65 -2.18 9.15 -5.81
N TYR A 66 -2.65 8.85 -7.01
CA TYR A 66 -1.88 7.98 -7.90
C TYR A 66 -0.60 8.65 -8.37
N ASP A 67 -0.67 9.95 -8.62
CA ASP A 67 0.53 10.68 -9.03
C ASP A 67 1.57 10.69 -7.92
N SER A 68 1.13 10.83 -6.68
CA SER A 68 2.04 10.78 -5.54
C SER A 68 2.71 9.42 -5.45
N TYR A 69 1.93 8.37 -5.69
CA TYR A 69 2.47 7.01 -5.71
C TYR A 69 3.55 6.87 -6.78
N LEU A 70 3.28 7.38 -7.98
CA LEU A 70 4.27 7.29 -9.04
C LEU A 70 5.52 8.09 -8.73
N GLN A 71 5.38 9.22 -8.07
CA GLN A 71 6.54 9.98 -7.66
C GLN A 71 7.39 9.25 -6.64
N LEU A 72 6.74 8.60 -5.68
CA LEU A 72 7.47 7.79 -4.72
C LEU A 72 8.18 6.65 -5.43
N LEU A 73 7.48 6.03 -6.37
CA LEU A 73 8.03 4.90 -7.11
C LEU A 73 9.27 5.29 -7.88
N SER A 74 9.31 6.50 -8.39
CA SER A 74 10.46 6.96 -9.17
C SER A 74 11.73 7.06 -8.33
N LYS A 75 11.59 7.06 -7.02
CA LYS A 75 12.75 7.12 -6.13
C LYS A 75 13.34 5.74 -5.84
N SER A 76 12.68 4.69 -6.28
CA SER A 76 13.18 3.34 -6.02
C SER A 76 14.36 3.04 -6.92
N SER A 77 15.33 2.31 -6.37
CA SER A 77 16.43 1.80 -7.19
C SER A 77 16.02 0.56 -7.95
N VAL A 78 14.85 0.04 -7.66
CA VAL A 78 14.31 -1.15 -8.34
C VAL A 78 13.27 -0.69 -9.34
N THR A 79 13.26 -1.31 -10.50
CA THR A 79 12.24 -1.05 -11.51
C THR A 79 11.11 -2.03 -11.33
N TYR A 80 9.89 -1.52 -11.29
CA TYR A 80 8.71 -2.35 -11.08
C TYR A 80 7.85 -2.37 -12.34
N LYS A 81 7.29 -3.54 -12.62
CA LYS A 81 6.35 -3.71 -13.71
C LYS A 81 4.94 -3.44 -13.22
N ASN A 82 4.10 -2.93 -14.10
CA ASN A 82 2.67 -2.78 -13.82
C ASN A 82 2.43 -2.09 -12.47
N PRO A 83 2.87 -0.85 -12.32
CA PRO A 83 2.76 -0.19 -11.00
C PRO A 83 1.33 -0.10 -10.48
N GLU A 84 0.35 0.09 -11.36
CA GLU A 84 -1.03 0.16 -10.89
C GLU A 84 -1.51 -1.18 -10.36
N LEU A 85 -1.16 -2.25 -11.05
CA LEU A 85 -1.56 -3.58 -10.59
C LEU A 85 -0.87 -3.92 -9.27
N MET A 86 0.36 -3.51 -9.12
CA MET A 86 1.07 -3.71 -7.87
C MET A 86 0.37 -2.99 -6.71
N LEU A 87 0.01 -1.74 -6.93
CA LEU A 87 -0.68 -0.98 -5.90
C LEU A 87 -2.04 -1.60 -5.58
N PHE A 88 -2.77 -2.02 -6.61
CA PHE A 88 -4.04 -2.69 -6.42
C PHE A 88 -3.89 -3.92 -5.54
N THR A 89 -2.88 -4.73 -5.82
CA THR A 89 -2.66 -5.95 -5.05
C THR A 89 -2.37 -5.65 -3.59
N ILE A 90 -1.55 -4.65 -3.35
CA ILE A 90 -1.22 -4.29 -1.98
C ILE A 90 -2.43 -3.76 -1.24
N ILE A 91 -3.20 -2.88 -1.88
CA ILE A 91 -4.37 -2.30 -1.24
C ILE A 91 -5.40 -3.36 -0.90
N GLU A 92 -5.63 -4.31 -1.82
CA GLU A 92 -6.59 -5.37 -1.56
C GLU A 92 -6.13 -6.25 -0.41
N LEU A 93 -4.85 -6.58 -0.38
CA LEU A 93 -4.35 -7.40 0.72
C LEU A 93 -4.50 -6.67 2.05
N VAL A 94 -4.04 -5.44 2.11
CA VAL A 94 -4.10 -4.68 3.35
C VAL A 94 -5.54 -4.50 3.80
N GLY A 95 -6.41 -4.12 2.87
CA GLY A 95 -7.80 -3.86 3.22
C GLY A 95 -8.50 -5.07 3.77
N ALA A 96 -8.37 -6.20 3.08
CA ALA A 96 -9.09 -7.39 3.49
C ALA A 96 -8.57 -7.97 4.80
N THR A 97 -7.25 -8.06 4.93
CA THR A 97 -6.70 -8.70 6.12
C THR A 97 -6.79 -7.82 7.35
N CYS A 98 -6.56 -6.54 7.19
CA CYS A 98 -6.53 -5.67 8.35
C CYS A 98 -7.93 -5.35 8.87
N TYR A 99 -8.93 -5.39 7.99
CA TYR A 99 -10.30 -5.22 8.43
C TYR A 99 -10.64 -6.23 9.51
N SER A 100 -10.32 -7.50 9.25
CA SER A 100 -10.61 -8.56 10.20
C SER A 100 -9.77 -8.42 11.47
N CYS A 101 -8.51 -8.09 11.32
CA CYS A 101 -7.63 -7.97 12.48
C CYS A 101 -8.02 -6.80 13.38
N ILE A 102 -8.46 -5.70 12.78
CA ILE A 102 -8.81 -4.53 13.57
C ILE A 102 -10.16 -4.69 14.24
N LEU A 103 -11.18 -5.10 13.49
CA LEU A 103 -12.53 -5.15 14.04
C LEU A 103 -12.78 -6.36 14.91
N TYR A 104 -12.28 -7.49 14.49
CA TYR A 104 -12.63 -8.75 15.17
C TYR A 104 -11.45 -9.37 15.90
N GLN A 105 -10.26 -8.87 15.65
CA GLN A 105 -9.03 -9.44 16.20
C GLN A 105 -8.93 -10.92 15.86
N GLN A 106 -9.34 -11.26 14.67
CA GLN A 106 -9.35 -12.63 14.15
C GLN A 106 -8.69 -12.67 12.80
N PRO A 107 -7.86 -13.65 12.54
CA PRO A 107 -7.44 -14.73 13.44
C PRO A 107 -6.49 -14.26 14.52
N VAL A 108 -5.94 -13.07 14.39
CA VAL A 108 -5.06 -12.46 15.39
C VAL A 108 -5.31 -10.96 15.40
N SER A 109 -4.75 -10.28 16.38
CA SER A 109 -4.83 -8.83 16.44
C SER A 109 -3.99 -8.20 15.34
N LEU A 110 -4.23 -6.91 15.10
CA LEU A 110 -3.43 -6.21 14.11
C LEU A 110 -1.95 -6.20 14.49
N ASP A 111 -1.65 -5.98 15.76
CA ASP A 111 -0.26 -5.95 16.18
C ASP A 111 0.45 -7.27 15.92
N GLU A 112 -0.24 -8.38 16.13
CA GLU A 112 0.35 -9.67 15.84
C GLU A 112 0.51 -9.91 14.34
N TYR A 113 -0.40 -9.36 13.55
CA TYR A 113 -0.37 -9.58 12.11
C TYR A 113 0.64 -8.72 11.38
N LYS A 114 0.94 -7.53 11.91
CA LYS A 114 1.79 -6.58 11.20
C LYS A 114 3.09 -7.14 10.66
N PRO A 115 3.85 -7.93 11.41
CA PRO A 115 5.09 -8.46 10.83
C PRO A 115 4.85 -9.32 9.60
N TYR A 116 3.79 -10.11 9.62
CA TYR A 116 3.46 -10.95 8.46
C TYR A 116 2.98 -10.10 7.29
N LEU A 117 2.22 -9.06 7.59
CA LEU A 117 1.75 -8.16 6.55
C LEU A 117 2.93 -7.52 5.82
N HIS A 118 3.89 -7.00 6.57
CA HIS A 118 5.03 -6.35 5.95
C HIS A 118 5.88 -7.32 5.13
N LYS A 119 6.02 -8.55 5.60
CA LYS A 119 6.71 -9.57 4.82
C LYS A 119 5.96 -9.86 3.53
N SER A 120 4.64 -9.95 3.62
CA SER A 120 3.84 -10.21 2.43
C SER A 120 3.96 -9.09 1.42
N ILE A 121 3.98 -7.86 1.91
CA ILE A 121 4.15 -6.72 1.01
C ILE A 121 5.50 -6.79 0.32
N ASP A 122 6.54 -7.15 1.06
CA ASP A 122 7.86 -7.30 0.44
C ASP A 122 7.84 -8.36 -0.65
N ARG A 123 7.13 -9.47 -0.43
CA ARG A 123 7.03 -10.51 -1.46
C ARG A 123 6.27 -10.01 -2.67
N ILE A 124 5.22 -9.22 -2.44
CA ILE A 124 4.49 -8.63 -3.57
C ILE A 124 5.41 -7.71 -4.36
N LEU A 125 6.15 -6.85 -3.68
CA LEU A 125 7.07 -5.96 -4.37
C LEU A 125 8.08 -6.75 -5.19
N GLU A 126 8.62 -7.82 -4.63
CA GLU A 126 9.55 -8.65 -5.37
C GLU A 126 8.92 -9.26 -6.61
N SER A 127 7.67 -9.67 -6.50
CA SER A 127 7.02 -10.32 -7.63
C SER A 127 6.78 -9.37 -8.78
N PHE A 128 6.77 -8.08 -8.52
CA PHE A 128 6.59 -7.08 -9.58
C PHE A 128 7.90 -6.43 -10.01
N SER A 129 9.02 -6.83 -9.43
CA SER A 129 10.29 -6.19 -9.74
C SER A 129 10.89 -6.75 -11.01
N GLU A 130 11.65 -5.91 -11.70
CA GLU A 130 12.37 -6.32 -12.90
C GLU A 130 13.86 -6.38 -12.60
N GLY A 131 14.22 -6.72 -11.39
CA GLY A 131 15.61 -6.70 -10.99
C GLY A 131 16.46 -7.68 -11.76
N PRO A 132 17.74 -7.68 -11.45
CA PRO A 132 18.70 -8.52 -12.21
C PRO A 132 18.39 -9.99 -12.17
N GLY A 133 17.63 -10.46 -11.21
CA GLY A 133 17.31 -11.87 -11.13
C GLY A 133 16.28 -12.34 -12.13
N ASN A 134 15.76 -11.45 -12.93
CA ASN A 134 14.68 -11.80 -13.82
C ASN A 134 15.06 -12.84 -14.85
N THR A 135 16.32 -12.94 -15.17
CA THR A 135 16.73 -13.95 -16.11
C THR A 135 16.33 -15.32 -15.63
N ILE A 136 16.39 -15.53 -14.36
CA ILE A 136 16.04 -16.81 -13.79
C ILE A 136 14.56 -17.04 -13.84
N SER A 137 13.82 -16.01 -13.57
CA SER A 137 12.39 -16.16 -13.46
C SER A 137 11.77 -16.57 -14.78
N LYS A 138 12.47 -16.35 -15.86
CA LYS A 138 11.93 -16.77 -17.14
C LYS A 138 11.73 -18.25 -17.23
N THR A 139 12.62 -18.98 -16.63
CA THR A 139 12.46 -20.41 -16.66
C THR A 139 11.32 -20.80 -15.79
N GLY A 140 11.20 -20.10 -14.84
CA GLY A 140 10.14 -20.47 -14.04
C GLY A 140 8.89 -19.97 -14.48
N HIS A 141 8.78 -19.94 -14.71
CA HIS A 141 7.74 -19.87 -14.62
C HIS A 141 6.87 -20.06 -14.88
N THR A 142 7.03 -19.95 -15.05
CA THR A 142 6.13 -20.34 -15.37
C THR A 142 5.11 -20.62 -14.52
N ILE A 143 4.81 -20.62 -14.06
CA ILE A 143 3.80 -20.78 -13.31
C ILE A 143 3.18 -20.31 -13.02
#